data_7082acf2558349d5d76d3e5a90071a27
#
_entry.id   7082acf2558349d5d76d3e5a90071a27
#
_cell.length_a   1.000
_cell.length_b   1.000
_cell.length_c   1.000
_cell.angle_alpha   90.00
_cell.angle_beta   90.00
_cell.angle_gamma   90.00
#
_symmetry.space_group_name_H-M   'P 1'
#
loop_
_entity.id
_entity.type
_entity.pdbx_description
1 polymer ?
#
loop_
_entity_poly.entity_id
_entity_poly.type
_entity_poly.pdbx_seq_one_letter_code
_entity_poly.pdbx_strand_id
1 'polypeptide(L)'
;MENRISFRKRLKLITDSTSSETSPASEKLITDSASSETSPTSSEVIASNVDLLSEILLRLPPKSLLRFMSVSKNWLDLISDSQFGSKHARRNRNRTVSGLFFYHHYWSRNEQVKSVSLLGQSSLPTPYFIECRRVRIVSSCNGLILCDIDCFIHNRKTTCYVVCNLTTQEFTRLPEHGDTQPPAYLAFDPSQSPHYKVVLYNYTPPSYQLDIYSSESKYWRHITVDALPVKRLEGVFWNGAIHWLSNDHHIRFDVGSEELIRISNPIAPKILPVDKAKYFGECDGHLILIQMRLRSAMGFRILQMERDSFCWIVKCRVNLRPLISVFPEINNTSKDYKFHVLCAAKGGNKNELGLVLATAGKVIYYNLKCKTLKVLRDDFPKGNFRGLYFNQYHYTRTYQFIESLSPV
;
A
#
# COMPACT_ATOMS: atom_id res chain seq x y z
N MET A 1 20.80 18.50 0.80
CA MET A 1 20.06 18.57 -0.48
C MET A 1 20.35 17.39 -1.44
N GLU A 2 20.98 16.31 -1.00
CA GLU A 2 21.50 15.24 -1.90
C GLU A 2 20.78 13.88 -1.85
N ASN A 3 19.58 13.77 -1.30
CA ASN A 3 18.98 12.45 -1.06
C ASN A 3 17.73 12.13 -1.89
N ARG A 4 17.50 12.83 -3.01
CA ARG A 4 16.46 12.45 -3.98
C ARG A 4 17.10 11.83 -5.21
N ILE A 5 17.30 10.51 -5.20
CA ILE A 5 17.63 9.76 -6.43
C ILE A 5 16.29 9.53 -7.13
N SER A 6 16.00 10.35 -8.12
CA SER A 6 14.75 10.31 -8.89
C SER A 6 14.94 9.50 -10.16
N PHE A 7 13.95 8.68 -10.50
CA PHE A 7 13.77 8.08 -11.82
C PHE A 7 13.88 9.14 -12.94
N ARG A 8 13.48 10.39 -12.65
CA ARG A 8 13.66 11.57 -13.51
C ARG A 8 15.12 11.84 -13.86
N LYS A 9 16.08 11.61 -12.95
CA LYS A 9 17.52 11.75 -13.24
C LYS A 9 18.01 10.68 -14.22
N ARG A 10 17.50 9.42 -14.10
CA ARG A 10 17.87 8.34 -15.02
C ARG A 10 17.30 8.56 -16.44
N LEU A 11 16.08 9.06 -16.58
CA LEU A 11 15.52 9.41 -17.89
C LEU A 11 16.26 10.59 -18.54
N LYS A 12 16.59 11.64 -17.77
CA LYS A 12 17.42 12.75 -18.29
C LYS A 12 18.79 12.28 -18.79
N LEU A 13 19.45 11.39 -18.08
CA LEU A 13 20.76 10.83 -18.50
C LEU A 13 20.64 10.01 -19.80
N ILE A 14 19.51 9.36 -20.06
CA ILE A 14 19.27 8.62 -21.30
C ILE A 14 18.96 9.58 -22.46
N THR A 15 18.23 10.65 -22.23
CA THR A 15 17.93 11.66 -23.27
C THR A 15 19.14 12.54 -23.63
N ASP A 16 20.02 12.79 -22.66
CA ASP A 16 21.25 13.59 -22.91
C ASP A 16 22.35 12.76 -23.57
N SER A 17 22.32 11.44 -23.48
CA SER A 17 23.28 10.52 -24.14
C SER A 17 22.94 10.20 -25.60
N THR A 18 21.74 10.52 -26.07
CA THR A 18 21.31 10.30 -27.47
C THR A 18 21.42 11.53 -28.38
N SER A 19 21.94 12.67 -27.87
CA SER A 19 22.05 13.92 -28.63
C SER A 19 23.46 14.30 -29.08
N SER A 20 24.44 13.37 -28.99
CA SER A 20 25.78 13.59 -29.51
C SER A 20 26.08 12.55 -30.60
N GLU A 21 25.80 12.85 -31.81
CA GLU A 21 26.46 12.45 -33.05
C GLU A 21 25.51 12.62 -34.25
N THR A 22 25.68 13.59 -35.04
CA THR A 22 26.10 13.58 -36.47
C THR A 22 25.78 14.92 -37.11
N SER A 23 26.85 15.58 -37.47
CA SER A 23 26.80 16.57 -38.54
C SER A 23 27.31 15.92 -39.83
N PRO A 24 26.68 16.08 -40.95
CA PRO A 24 27.43 16.28 -42.17
C PRO A 24 26.93 17.45 -43.02
N ALA A 25 27.85 17.91 -43.80
CA ALA A 25 27.91 19.08 -44.66
C ALA A 25 26.77 19.22 -45.68
N SER A 26 26.51 20.52 -45.94
CA SER A 26 26.08 21.20 -47.15
C SER A 26 25.81 20.37 -48.42
N GLU A 27 24.58 20.50 -48.92
CA GLU A 27 24.33 20.72 -50.33
C GLU A 27 23.06 21.59 -50.52
N LYS A 28 23.23 22.74 -51.18
CA LYS A 28 22.14 23.60 -51.63
C LYS A 28 21.49 23.00 -52.85
N LEU A 29 20.20 22.71 -52.73
CA LEU A 29 19.33 22.67 -53.93
C LEU A 29 18.09 23.51 -53.65
N ILE A 30 17.99 24.58 -54.43
CA ILE A 30 16.80 25.42 -54.54
C ILE A 30 15.80 24.67 -55.39
N THR A 31 14.64 24.34 -54.83
CA THR A 31 13.44 24.10 -55.61
C THR A 31 12.27 24.70 -54.88
N ASP A 32 11.65 25.68 -55.51
CA ASP A 32 10.33 26.20 -55.20
C ASP A 32 9.33 25.04 -55.08
N SER A 33 8.67 24.92 -53.94
CA SER A 33 7.46 24.14 -53.82
C SER A 33 6.47 24.80 -52.86
N ALA A 34 5.34 25.09 -53.44
CA ALA A 34 4.17 25.66 -52.81
C ALA A 34 3.89 25.08 -51.43
N SER A 35 3.76 25.94 -50.42
CA SER A 35 3.24 25.63 -49.10
C SER A 35 1.79 25.19 -49.23
N SER A 36 1.57 23.87 -49.32
CA SER A 36 0.27 23.31 -48.97
C SER A 36 0.13 23.39 -47.44
N GLU A 37 -0.67 24.32 -46.97
CA GLU A 37 -1.15 24.35 -45.59
C GLU A 37 -1.97 23.05 -45.36
N THR A 38 -1.31 21.98 -44.99
CA THR A 38 -1.99 20.78 -44.47
C THR A 38 -2.59 21.18 -43.13
N SER A 39 -3.93 21.20 -43.04
CA SER A 39 -4.64 21.40 -41.79
C SER A 39 -4.13 20.35 -40.77
N PRO A 40 -3.83 20.78 -39.51
CA PRO A 40 -3.24 19.90 -38.53
C PRO A 40 -4.15 18.66 -38.31
N THR A 41 -3.55 17.50 -38.26
CA THR A 41 -4.28 16.26 -38.00
C THR A 41 -4.92 16.33 -36.62
N SER A 42 -6.02 15.59 -36.43
CA SER A 42 -6.68 15.53 -35.10
C SER A 42 -5.73 15.13 -33.98
N SER A 43 -4.72 14.32 -34.27
CA SER A 43 -3.67 13.93 -33.33
C SER A 43 -2.73 15.07 -32.97
N GLU A 44 -2.38 15.92 -33.91
CA GLU A 44 -1.54 17.10 -33.66
C GLU A 44 -2.30 18.18 -32.87
N VAL A 45 -3.58 18.36 -33.14
CA VAL A 45 -4.46 19.26 -32.35
C VAL A 45 -4.56 18.78 -30.91
N ILE A 46 -4.73 17.47 -30.68
CA ILE A 46 -4.80 16.89 -29.32
C ILE A 46 -3.43 17.02 -28.64
N ALA A 47 -2.33 16.74 -29.33
CA ALA A 47 -0.99 16.80 -28.75
C ALA A 47 -0.55 18.21 -28.38
N SER A 48 -1.06 19.23 -29.09
CA SER A 48 -0.78 20.65 -28.83
C SER A 48 -1.70 21.25 -27.75
N ASN A 49 -2.88 20.65 -27.49
CA ASN A 49 -3.80 21.12 -26.47
C ASN A 49 -3.53 20.42 -25.14
N VAL A 50 -2.85 21.10 -24.22
CA VAL A 50 -2.45 20.56 -22.90
C VAL A 50 -3.65 20.11 -22.07
N ASP A 51 -4.79 20.78 -22.16
CA ASP A 51 -5.98 20.44 -21.38
C ASP A 51 -6.63 19.13 -21.87
N LEU A 52 -6.78 18.97 -23.19
CA LEU A 52 -7.29 17.73 -23.78
C LEU A 52 -6.34 16.57 -23.51
N LEU A 53 -5.04 16.79 -23.67
CA LEU A 53 -4.02 15.80 -23.37
C LEU A 53 -4.09 15.37 -21.89
N SER A 54 -4.16 16.33 -20.98
CA SER A 54 -4.29 16.06 -19.54
C SER A 54 -5.54 15.22 -19.23
N GLU A 55 -6.69 15.56 -19.80
CA GLU A 55 -7.93 14.80 -19.61
C GLU A 55 -7.85 13.35 -20.11
N ILE A 56 -7.15 13.10 -21.19
CA ILE A 56 -6.90 11.76 -21.71
C ILE A 56 -5.96 10.99 -20.77
N LEU A 57 -4.83 11.60 -20.43
CA LEU A 57 -3.79 10.97 -19.60
C LEU A 57 -4.30 10.66 -18.18
N LEU A 58 -5.14 11.51 -17.60
CA LEU A 58 -5.74 11.27 -16.26
C LEU A 58 -6.58 9.97 -16.16
N ARG A 59 -6.98 9.38 -17.28
CA ARG A 59 -7.75 8.12 -17.34
C ARG A 59 -6.88 6.88 -17.41
N LEU A 60 -5.58 7.04 -17.64
CA LEU A 60 -4.67 5.93 -17.87
C LEU A 60 -4.08 5.38 -16.58
N PRO A 61 -3.72 4.09 -16.54
CA PRO A 61 -3.03 3.50 -15.38
C PRO A 61 -1.65 4.14 -15.16
N PRO A 62 -1.17 4.23 -13.90
CA PRO A 62 0.12 4.84 -13.58
C PRO A 62 1.30 4.28 -14.37
N LYS A 63 1.37 2.96 -14.58
CA LYS A 63 2.43 2.34 -15.38
C LYS A 63 2.45 2.76 -16.85
N SER A 64 1.27 3.00 -17.43
CA SER A 64 1.18 3.51 -18.81
C SER A 64 1.68 4.95 -18.87
N LEU A 65 1.33 5.76 -17.87
CA LEU A 65 1.79 7.13 -17.77
C LEU A 65 3.31 7.22 -17.62
N LEU A 66 3.94 6.35 -16.83
CA LEU A 66 5.40 6.30 -16.74
C LEU A 66 6.07 5.98 -18.09
N ARG A 67 5.47 5.11 -18.91
CA ARG A 67 5.97 4.84 -20.27
C ARG A 67 5.80 6.06 -21.17
N PHE A 68 4.70 6.76 -21.02
CA PHE A 68 4.41 7.95 -21.84
C PHE A 68 5.28 9.16 -21.52
N MET A 69 5.93 9.20 -20.37
CA MET A 69 6.96 10.20 -20.05
C MET A 69 8.12 10.21 -21.05
N SER A 70 8.36 9.11 -21.79
CA SER A 70 9.40 9.04 -22.83
C SER A 70 8.95 9.49 -24.21
N VAL A 71 7.68 9.84 -24.42
CA VAL A 71 7.14 10.21 -25.73
C VAL A 71 7.62 11.60 -26.16
N SER A 72 7.55 12.58 -25.27
CA SER A 72 8.03 13.94 -25.52
C SER A 72 8.31 14.70 -24.22
N LYS A 73 9.04 15.81 -24.32
CA LYS A 73 9.29 16.71 -23.17
C LYS A 73 7.99 17.23 -22.57
N ASN A 74 7.02 17.62 -23.38
CA ASN A 74 5.72 18.12 -22.92
C ASN A 74 4.95 17.06 -22.11
N TRP A 75 4.98 15.80 -22.53
CA TRP A 75 4.36 14.70 -21.80
C TRP A 75 5.10 14.40 -20.48
N LEU A 76 6.44 14.44 -20.52
CA LEU A 76 7.24 14.29 -19.31
C LEU A 76 6.90 15.37 -18.28
N ASP A 77 6.91 16.64 -18.70
CA ASP A 77 6.64 17.78 -17.82
C ASP A 77 5.21 17.70 -17.25
N LEU A 78 4.22 17.42 -18.09
CA LEU A 78 2.82 17.29 -17.68
C LEU A 78 2.62 16.16 -16.68
N ILE A 79 3.10 14.96 -16.97
CA ILE A 79 2.90 13.78 -16.09
C ILE A 79 3.71 13.92 -14.79
N SER A 80 4.85 14.63 -14.85
CA SER A 80 5.72 14.86 -13.70
C SER A 80 5.24 15.96 -12.78
N ASP A 81 4.26 16.74 -13.18
CA ASP A 81 3.69 17.78 -12.33
C ASP A 81 2.98 17.16 -11.13
N SER A 82 3.26 17.71 -9.94
CA SER A 82 2.64 17.28 -8.68
C SER A 82 1.12 17.46 -8.68
N GLN A 83 0.62 18.50 -9.37
CA GLN A 83 -0.82 18.72 -9.52
C GLN A 83 -1.47 17.66 -10.40
N PHE A 84 -0.79 17.21 -11.47
CA PHE A 84 -1.27 16.10 -12.30
C PHE A 84 -1.38 14.82 -11.47
N GLY A 85 -0.37 14.48 -10.68
CA GLY A 85 -0.40 13.33 -9.78
C GLY A 85 -1.59 13.39 -8.79
N SER A 86 -1.86 14.56 -8.22
CA SER A 86 -2.99 14.78 -7.31
C SER A 86 -4.34 14.68 -8.04
N LYS A 87 -4.48 15.27 -9.22
CA LYS A 87 -5.69 15.15 -10.06
C LYS A 87 -5.94 13.70 -10.47
N HIS A 88 -4.89 12.98 -10.87
CA HIS A 88 -4.96 11.56 -11.20
C HIS A 88 -5.44 10.72 -10.01
N ALA A 89 -4.92 10.99 -8.81
CA ALA A 89 -5.32 10.32 -7.59
C ALA A 89 -6.80 10.58 -7.22
N ARG A 90 -7.26 11.82 -7.35
CA ARG A 90 -8.67 12.20 -7.09
C ARG A 90 -9.64 11.54 -8.07
N ARG A 91 -9.28 11.47 -9.35
CA ARG A 91 -10.10 10.84 -10.38
C ARG A 91 -10.21 9.33 -10.19
N ASN A 92 -9.11 8.71 -9.81
CA ASN A 92 -9.01 7.26 -9.65
C ASN A 92 -9.11 6.84 -8.16
N ARG A 93 -10.13 7.35 -7.45
CA ARG A 93 -10.33 7.06 -6.01
C ARG A 93 -10.49 5.57 -5.69
N ASN A 94 -11.14 4.82 -6.58
CA ASN A 94 -11.35 3.38 -6.43
C ASN A 94 -10.10 2.61 -6.87
N ARG A 95 -9.04 2.75 -6.08
CA ARG A 95 -7.73 2.15 -6.36
C ARG A 95 -7.81 0.64 -6.18
N THR A 96 -7.47 -0.08 -7.23
CA THR A 96 -7.35 -1.52 -7.17
C THR A 96 -6.01 -1.89 -6.53
N VAL A 97 -6.04 -2.76 -5.54
CA VAL A 97 -4.83 -3.37 -4.98
C VAL A 97 -4.19 -4.23 -6.07
N SER A 98 -3.01 -3.83 -6.52
CA SER A 98 -2.27 -4.52 -7.59
C SER A 98 -1.55 -5.76 -7.08
N GLY A 99 -1.24 -5.79 -5.79
CA GLY A 99 -0.60 -6.92 -5.14
C GLY A 99 -0.37 -6.73 -3.66
N LEU A 100 0.25 -7.73 -3.05
CA LEU A 100 0.55 -7.76 -1.63
C LEU A 100 2.01 -8.06 -1.40
N PHE A 101 2.58 -7.41 -0.39
CA PHE A 101 3.84 -7.79 0.22
C PHE A 101 3.58 -8.43 1.58
N PHE A 102 4.42 -9.39 1.97
CA PHE A 102 4.33 -10.06 3.26
C PHE A 102 5.66 -10.71 3.64
N TYR A 103 5.82 -11.00 4.93
CA TYR A 103 6.95 -11.71 5.50
C TYR A 103 6.47 -13.05 6.06
N HIS A 104 7.27 -14.10 5.87
CA HIS A 104 6.96 -15.42 6.39
C HIS A 104 7.22 -15.51 7.89
N HIS A 105 8.32 -14.86 8.36
CA HIS A 105 8.70 -14.74 9.76
C HIS A 105 9.01 -13.27 10.08
N TYR A 106 8.02 -12.56 10.59
CA TYR A 106 8.14 -11.12 10.85
C TYR A 106 9.34 -10.72 11.73
N TRP A 107 9.79 -11.63 12.61
CA TRP A 107 10.89 -11.38 13.55
C TRP A 107 12.27 -11.76 13.01
N SER A 108 12.35 -12.41 11.86
CA SER A 108 13.65 -12.70 11.25
C SER A 108 14.25 -11.43 10.65
N ARG A 109 15.38 -11.00 11.17
CA ARG A 109 16.08 -9.79 10.68
C ARG A 109 16.58 -9.90 9.23
N ASN A 110 16.67 -11.10 8.69
CA ASN A 110 17.22 -11.39 7.36
C ASN A 110 16.17 -11.88 6.36
N GLU A 111 14.89 -11.78 6.69
CA GLU A 111 13.85 -12.28 5.81
C GLU A 111 13.58 -11.32 4.66
N GLN A 112 13.64 -11.87 3.44
CA GLN A 112 13.27 -11.15 2.23
C GLN A 112 11.74 -10.98 2.15
N VAL A 113 11.32 -9.81 1.72
CA VAL A 113 9.91 -9.55 1.42
C VAL A 113 9.44 -10.47 0.31
N LYS A 114 8.33 -11.14 0.53
CA LYS A 114 7.62 -11.91 -0.49
C LYS A 114 6.46 -11.11 -1.04
N SER A 115 6.10 -11.38 -2.29
CA SER A 115 5.03 -10.64 -2.95
C SER A 115 4.12 -11.56 -3.75
N VAL A 116 2.88 -11.13 -3.94
CA VAL A 116 1.93 -11.78 -4.84
C VAL A 116 1.18 -10.72 -5.63
N SER A 117 1.11 -10.89 -6.94
CA SER A 117 0.30 -10.02 -7.81
C SER A 117 -1.16 -10.47 -7.80
N LEU A 118 -2.08 -9.51 -7.66
CA LEU A 118 -3.52 -9.74 -7.81
C LEU A 118 -3.99 -9.55 -9.26
N LEU A 119 -3.19 -8.83 -10.07
CA LEU A 119 -3.49 -8.50 -11.47
C LEU A 119 -2.83 -9.46 -12.48
N GLY A 120 -2.18 -10.54 -12.01
CA GLY A 120 -1.53 -11.53 -12.88
C GLY A 120 -0.18 -11.09 -13.45
N GLN A 121 0.47 -10.11 -12.85
CA GLN A 121 1.84 -9.73 -13.21
C GLN A 121 2.83 -10.79 -12.71
N SER A 122 3.91 -11.03 -13.43
CA SER A 122 4.93 -12.00 -13.06
C SER A 122 5.67 -11.63 -11.77
N SER A 123 5.89 -10.33 -11.54
CA SER A 123 6.55 -9.82 -10.33
C SER A 123 6.04 -8.42 -9.98
N LEU A 124 6.09 -8.09 -8.68
CA LEU A 124 5.86 -6.73 -8.20
C LEU A 124 7.20 -6.00 -8.05
N PRO A 125 7.21 -4.65 -8.23
CA PRO A 125 8.39 -3.86 -7.92
C PRO A 125 8.70 -3.98 -6.42
N THR A 126 9.98 -4.05 -6.07
CA THR A 126 10.45 -4.18 -4.69
C THR A 126 11.21 -2.94 -4.26
N PRO A 127 11.34 -2.66 -2.96
CA PRO A 127 12.05 -1.48 -2.47
C PRO A 127 13.59 -1.60 -2.54
N TYR A 128 14.13 -2.57 -3.27
CA TYR A 128 15.59 -2.78 -3.36
C TYR A 128 16.36 -1.66 -4.06
N PHE A 129 15.66 -0.78 -4.79
CA PHE A 129 16.26 0.44 -5.37
C PHE A 129 16.76 1.45 -4.31
N ILE A 130 16.40 1.26 -3.03
CA ILE A 130 16.88 2.09 -1.91
C ILE A 130 18.36 1.84 -1.60
N GLU A 131 18.96 0.77 -2.13
CA GLU A 131 20.40 0.43 -2.02
C GLU A 131 20.91 0.35 -0.58
N CYS A 132 20.10 -0.22 0.31
CA CYS A 132 20.47 -0.46 1.70
C CYS A 132 20.61 -1.95 1.98
N ARG A 133 21.52 -2.31 2.90
CA ARG A 133 21.76 -3.70 3.31
C ARG A 133 20.48 -4.40 3.78
N ARG A 134 19.60 -3.67 4.45
CA ARG A 134 18.30 -4.15 4.90
C ARG A 134 17.24 -3.09 4.63
N VAL A 135 16.19 -3.51 3.97
CA VAL A 135 14.97 -2.71 3.76
C VAL A 135 13.78 -3.55 4.18
N ARG A 136 13.02 -3.07 5.17
CA ARG A 136 11.82 -3.76 5.66
C ARG A 136 10.61 -2.86 5.53
N ILE A 137 9.57 -3.35 4.88
CA ILE A 137 8.27 -2.66 4.81
C ILE A 137 7.63 -2.73 6.20
N VAL A 138 7.18 -1.59 6.72
CA VAL A 138 6.53 -1.47 8.02
C VAL A 138 5.10 -0.94 7.94
N SER A 139 4.77 -0.21 6.86
CA SER A 139 3.42 0.27 6.58
C SER A 139 3.22 0.51 5.09
N SER A 140 1.99 0.45 4.62
CA SER A 140 1.61 0.86 3.26
C SER A 140 0.30 1.63 3.29
N CYS A 141 0.19 2.66 2.48
CA CYS A 141 -1.00 3.49 2.42
C CYS A 141 -1.12 4.17 1.05
N ASN A 142 -2.20 3.90 0.35
CA ASN A 142 -2.60 4.60 -0.88
C ASN A 142 -1.49 4.80 -1.93
N GLY A 143 -0.65 3.78 -2.14
CA GLY A 143 0.42 3.76 -3.14
C GLY A 143 1.78 4.21 -2.62
N LEU A 144 1.88 4.72 -1.40
CA LEU A 144 3.13 4.92 -0.70
C LEU A 144 3.44 3.76 0.25
N ILE A 145 4.72 3.51 0.47
CA ILE A 145 5.22 2.48 1.36
C ILE A 145 6.22 3.11 2.33
N LEU A 146 6.03 2.82 3.61
CA LEU A 146 6.99 3.16 4.67
C LEU A 146 7.88 1.95 4.91
N CYS A 147 9.18 2.17 4.83
CA CYS A 147 10.21 1.18 5.14
C CYS A 147 11.06 1.62 6.32
N ASP A 148 11.53 0.68 7.11
CA ASP A 148 12.69 0.87 7.95
C ASP A 148 13.95 0.33 7.25
N ILE A 149 15.06 1.02 7.44
CA ILE A 149 16.36 0.67 6.87
C ILE A 149 17.44 0.73 7.94
N ASP A 150 18.46 -0.14 7.81
CA ASP A 150 19.67 0.00 8.62
C ASP A 150 20.52 1.14 8.07
N CYS A 151 20.88 2.09 8.91
CA CYS A 151 21.81 3.18 8.61
C CYS A 151 22.89 3.28 9.67
N PHE A 152 24.00 3.93 9.32
CA PHE A 152 25.09 4.23 10.23
C PHE A 152 25.17 5.74 10.40
N ILE A 153 25.00 6.20 11.62
CA ILE A 153 25.10 7.60 12.00
C ILE A 153 26.13 7.70 13.10
N HIS A 154 27.16 8.55 12.91
CA HIS A 154 28.28 8.69 13.85
C HIS A 154 28.89 7.32 14.24
N ASN A 155 29.07 6.43 13.29
CA ASN A 155 29.56 5.05 13.46
C ASN A 155 28.69 4.15 14.35
N ARG A 156 27.48 4.57 14.69
CA ARG A 156 26.48 3.74 15.38
C ARG A 156 25.44 3.25 14.40
N LYS A 157 25.13 1.96 14.50
CA LYS A 157 24.04 1.37 13.74
C LYS A 157 22.72 1.85 14.31
N THR A 158 21.92 2.52 13.51
CA THR A 158 20.58 2.99 13.88
C THR A 158 19.58 2.60 12.82
N THR A 159 18.30 2.81 13.09
CA THR A 159 17.22 2.59 12.12
C THR A 159 16.70 3.91 11.63
N CYS A 160 16.65 4.06 10.32
CA CYS A 160 16.04 5.21 9.67
C CYS A 160 14.72 4.79 8.99
N TYR A 161 13.79 5.71 8.90
CA TYR A 161 12.57 5.52 8.13
C TYR A 161 12.69 6.15 6.74
N VAL A 162 12.12 5.46 5.77
CA VAL A 162 12.07 5.90 4.37
C VAL A 162 10.65 5.74 3.86
N VAL A 163 10.09 6.78 3.28
CA VAL A 163 8.85 6.67 2.51
C VAL A 163 9.22 6.54 1.05
N CYS A 164 8.65 5.58 0.35
CA CYS A 164 8.92 5.34 -1.06
C CYS A 164 7.65 5.08 -1.86
N ASN A 165 7.72 5.37 -3.15
CA ASN A 165 6.75 4.97 -4.15
C ASN A 165 7.39 3.93 -5.07
N LEU A 166 6.92 2.69 -5.00
CA LEU A 166 7.47 1.60 -5.81
C LEU A 166 7.17 1.74 -7.30
N THR A 167 6.12 2.48 -7.66
CA THR A 167 5.73 2.70 -9.06
C THR A 167 6.69 3.65 -9.74
N THR A 168 7.03 4.78 -9.09
CA THR A 168 7.96 5.79 -9.61
C THR A 168 9.42 5.52 -9.26
N GLN A 169 9.68 4.56 -8.35
CA GLN A 169 11.00 4.26 -7.78
C GLN A 169 11.65 5.48 -7.10
N GLU A 170 10.85 6.35 -6.55
CA GLU A 170 11.29 7.51 -5.76
C GLU A 170 11.21 7.19 -4.27
N PHE A 171 12.10 7.81 -3.49
CA PHE A 171 12.04 7.71 -2.04
C PHE A 171 12.55 8.97 -1.34
N THR A 172 12.08 9.19 -0.13
CA THR A 172 12.55 10.23 0.77
C THR A 172 12.93 9.61 2.12
N ARG A 173 14.14 9.89 2.59
CA ARG A 173 14.57 9.52 3.93
C ARG A 173 14.03 10.54 4.93
N LEU A 174 13.42 10.05 6.00
CA LEU A 174 12.93 10.91 7.06
C LEU A 174 14.07 11.36 7.98
N PRO A 175 13.94 12.50 8.66
CA PRO A 175 14.88 12.91 9.70
C PRO A 175 15.03 11.85 10.79
N GLU A 176 16.14 11.85 11.46
CA GLU A 176 16.43 10.93 12.57
C GLU A 176 15.35 11.02 13.66
N HIS A 177 15.03 9.85 14.20
CA HIS A 177 14.08 9.71 15.27
C HIS A 177 14.59 8.69 16.29
N GLY A 178 15.42 9.13 17.25
CA GLY A 178 15.91 8.31 18.37
C GLY A 178 16.47 6.94 17.99
N ASP A 179 16.88 6.16 18.98
CA ASP A 179 17.47 4.82 18.78
C ASP A 179 16.44 3.69 18.85
N THR A 180 15.17 3.98 19.12
CA THR A 180 14.10 2.99 19.25
C THR A 180 13.46 2.67 17.92
N GLN A 181 12.89 1.46 17.79
CA GLN A 181 12.12 1.02 16.61
C GLN A 181 10.64 0.85 16.99
N PRO A 182 9.90 1.93 17.20
CA PRO A 182 8.50 1.83 17.53
C PRO A 182 7.66 1.37 16.34
N PRO A 183 6.46 0.83 16.58
CA PRO A 183 5.47 0.65 15.53
C PRO A 183 5.22 1.94 14.78
N ALA A 184 5.28 1.86 13.44
CA ALA A 184 5.19 3.01 12.55
C ALA A 184 4.00 2.84 11.58
N TYR A 185 3.27 3.92 11.37
CA TYR A 185 2.08 3.95 10.55
C TYR A 185 2.15 5.09 9.54
N LEU A 186 1.83 4.78 8.30
CA LEU A 186 1.76 5.76 7.23
C LEU A 186 0.31 6.24 7.07
N ALA A 187 0.11 7.54 7.10
CA ALA A 187 -1.17 8.20 6.86
C ALA A 187 -1.07 9.06 5.60
N PHE A 188 -1.81 8.66 4.57
CA PHE A 188 -1.77 9.33 3.28
C PHE A 188 -3.11 9.21 2.55
N ASP A 189 -3.73 10.33 2.23
CA ASP A 189 -4.89 10.40 1.32
C ASP A 189 -4.60 11.40 0.20
N PRO A 190 -4.12 10.94 -0.95
CA PRO A 190 -3.78 11.82 -2.07
C PRO A 190 -4.98 12.45 -2.73
N SER A 191 -6.22 12.08 -2.34
CA SER A 191 -7.42 12.79 -2.77
C SER A 191 -7.65 14.07 -1.97
N GLN A 192 -7.09 14.15 -0.77
CA GLN A 192 -7.20 15.29 0.14
C GLN A 192 -5.96 16.18 0.08
N SER A 193 -4.77 15.57 0.19
CA SER A 193 -3.50 16.30 0.25
C SER A 193 -2.39 15.54 -0.49
N PRO A 194 -1.45 16.22 -1.16
CA PRO A 194 -0.24 15.60 -1.68
C PRO A 194 0.75 15.22 -0.56
N HIS A 195 0.53 15.67 0.67
CA HIS A 195 1.40 15.44 1.81
C HIS A 195 0.96 14.22 2.61
N TYR A 196 1.94 13.49 3.14
CA TYR A 196 1.72 12.35 4.02
C TYR A 196 2.20 12.66 5.43
N LYS A 197 1.71 11.90 6.40
CA LYS A 197 2.24 11.89 7.76
C LYS A 197 2.71 10.48 8.12
N VAL A 198 3.74 10.38 8.98
CA VAL A 198 4.18 9.14 9.60
C VAL A 198 3.98 9.27 11.10
N VAL A 199 3.30 8.31 11.70
CA VAL A 199 3.01 8.31 13.14
C VAL A 199 3.74 7.12 13.76
N LEU A 200 4.59 7.40 14.73
CA LEU A 200 5.30 6.42 15.56
C LEU A 200 4.61 6.32 16.91
N TYR A 201 4.48 5.09 17.40
CA TYR A 201 3.86 4.82 18.68
C TYR A 201 4.91 4.35 19.68
N ASN A 202 5.30 5.24 20.58
CA ASN A 202 6.29 4.98 21.61
C ASN A 202 5.62 4.71 22.95
N TYR A 203 6.08 3.65 23.62
CA TYR A 203 5.70 3.37 24.99
C TYR A 203 6.88 3.72 25.92
N THR A 204 6.73 4.79 26.68
CA THR A 204 7.66 5.22 27.70
C THR A 204 6.91 5.24 29.03
N PRO A 205 6.95 4.15 29.83
CA PRO A 205 6.18 4.09 31.06
C PRO A 205 6.41 5.32 31.97
N PRO A 206 5.36 5.89 32.57
CA PRO A 206 3.96 5.45 32.58
C PRO A 206 3.12 6.02 31.43
N SER A 207 3.69 6.76 30.50
CA SER A 207 2.98 7.45 29.43
C SER A 207 3.20 6.80 28.04
N TYR A 208 2.33 7.17 27.11
CA TYR A 208 2.48 6.85 25.70
C TYR A 208 2.74 8.14 24.91
N GLN A 209 3.59 8.06 23.92
CA GLN A 209 3.95 9.18 23.07
C GLN A 209 3.69 8.82 21.61
N LEU A 210 3.06 9.74 20.89
CA LEU A 210 2.97 9.67 19.44
C LEU A 210 3.92 10.70 18.84
N ASP A 211 4.81 10.24 17.98
CA ASP A 211 5.72 11.09 17.23
C ASP A 211 5.22 11.18 15.79
N ILE A 212 4.93 12.39 15.34
CA ILE A 212 4.25 12.65 14.09
C ILE A 212 5.17 13.42 13.17
N TYR A 213 5.57 12.78 12.07
CA TYR A 213 6.27 13.44 10.98
C TYR A 213 5.26 13.95 9.94
N SER A 214 5.46 15.16 9.47
CA SER A 214 4.72 15.69 8.32
C SER A 214 5.66 15.94 7.15
N SER A 215 5.32 15.42 5.96
CA SER A 215 6.08 15.69 4.73
C SER A 215 5.96 17.12 4.24
N GLU A 216 4.95 17.86 4.69
CA GLU A 216 4.75 19.27 4.41
C GLU A 216 5.75 20.13 5.20
N SER A 217 5.79 19.98 6.51
CA SER A 217 6.67 20.74 7.41
C SER A 217 8.09 20.16 7.50
N LYS A 218 8.27 18.87 7.20
CA LYS A 218 9.55 18.13 7.20
C LYS A 218 10.20 18.00 8.59
N TYR A 219 9.41 18.05 9.66
CA TYR A 219 9.90 17.81 11.02
C TYR A 219 8.98 16.88 11.83
N TRP A 220 9.53 16.33 12.91
CA TRP A 220 8.81 15.52 13.88
C TRP A 220 8.18 16.41 14.96
N ARG A 221 6.95 16.09 15.33
CA ARG A 221 6.24 16.65 16.47
C ARG A 221 5.86 15.55 17.43
N HIS A 222 5.88 15.84 18.72
CA HIS A 222 5.62 14.88 19.79
C HIS A 222 4.36 15.27 20.54
N ILE A 223 3.49 14.31 20.79
CA ILE A 223 2.32 14.46 21.64
C ILE A 223 2.27 13.33 22.66
N THR A 224 1.96 13.67 23.91
CA THR A 224 1.72 12.69 24.96
C THR A 224 0.24 12.34 24.97
N VAL A 225 -0.06 11.05 25.05
CA VAL A 225 -1.43 10.54 25.09
C VAL A 225 -1.60 9.64 26.30
N ASP A 226 -2.81 9.63 26.86
CA ASP A 226 -3.17 8.71 27.92
C ASP A 226 -3.06 7.26 27.44
N ALA A 227 -2.89 6.33 28.38
CA ALA A 227 -2.65 4.92 28.10
C ALA A 227 -3.52 4.36 26.98
N LEU A 228 -2.86 3.90 25.94
CA LEU A 228 -3.45 3.19 24.81
C LEU A 228 -3.34 1.68 25.06
N PRO A 229 -4.36 1.01 25.59
CA PRO A 229 -4.32 -0.44 25.79
C PRO A 229 -4.45 -1.17 24.45
N VAL A 230 -3.56 -0.89 23.51
CA VAL A 230 -3.55 -1.55 22.21
C VAL A 230 -2.89 -2.90 22.36
N LYS A 231 -3.67 -3.97 22.34
CA LYS A 231 -3.13 -5.34 22.34
C LYS A 231 -2.51 -5.76 21.01
N ARG A 232 -2.92 -5.10 19.93
CA ARG A 232 -2.41 -5.32 18.58
C ARG A 232 -1.90 -4.00 18.03
N LEU A 233 -0.68 -4.05 17.58
CA LEU A 233 0.00 -2.89 16.97
C LEU A 233 -0.27 -2.77 15.46
N GLU A 234 -1.24 -3.52 14.92
CA GLU A 234 -1.69 -3.31 13.55
C GLU A 234 -2.61 -2.09 13.49
N GLY A 235 -2.09 -0.98 12.99
CA GLY A 235 -2.86 0.21 12.69
C GLY A 235 -3.22 0.27 11.22
N VAL A 236 -4.42 0.74 10.93
CA VAL A 236 -4.94 0.92 9.58
C VAL A 236 -5.34 2.37 9.39
N PHE A 237 -4.77 3.02 8.37
CA PHE A 237 -5.22 4.34 7.98
C PHE A 237 -6.51 4.25 7.15
N TRP A 238 -7.56 4.89 7.61
CA TRP A 238 -8.85 4.97 6.94
C TRP A 238 -9.59 6.24 7.34
N ASN A 239 -10.22 6.91 6.39
CA ASN A 239 -11.07 8.07 6.60
C ASN A 239 -10.42 9.17 7.48
N GLY A 240 -9.19 9.56 7.13
CA GLY A 240 -8.43 10.61 7.82
C GLY A 240 -7.82 10.23 9.16
N ALA A 241 -7.95 8.99 9.60
CA ALA A 241 -7.48 8.56 10.90
C ALA A 241 -6.73 7.22 10.85
N ILE A 242 -5.86 6.97 11.84
CA ILE A 242 -5.28 5.66 12.10
C ILE A 242 -6.14 4.96 13.13
N HIS A 243 -6.52 3.73 12.81
CA HIS A 243 -7.41 2.92 13.62
C HIS A 243 -6.69 1.71 14.20
N TRP A 244 -6.91 1.45 15.48
CA TRP A 244 -6.41 0.26 16.17
C TRP A 244 -7.55 -0.48 16.86
N LEU A 245 -7.40 -1.80 16.94
CA LEU A 245 -8.35 -2.64 17.68
C LEU A 245 -7.78 -2.98 19.06
N SER A 246 -8.60 -2.82 20.09
CA SER A 246 -8.44 -3.39 21.41
C SER A 246 -9.59 -4.37 21.71
N ASN A 247 -9.51 -5.10 22.83
CA ASN A 247 -10.59 -6.01 23.19
C ASN A 247 -11.94 -5.32 23.42
N ASP A 248 -11.87 -4.16 24.08
CA ASP A 248 -13.06 -3.46 24.57
C ASP A 248 -13.35 -2.18 23.83
N HIS A 249 -12.38 -1.72 23.02
CA HIS A 249 -12.43 -0.43 22.36
C HIS A 249 -11.89 -0.52 20.93
N HIS A 250 -12.43 0.30 20.09
CA HIS A 250 -11.83 0.72 18.84
C HIS A 250 -11.20 2.09 19.06
N ILE A 251 -9.90 2.21 18.82
CA ILE A 251 -9.16 3.44 19.03
C ILE A 251 -8.95 4.10 17.68
N ARG A 252 -9.23 5.39 17.60
CA ARG A 252 -9.05 6.20 16.40
C ARG A 252 -8.17 7.39 16.75
N PHE A 253 -7.10 7.58 15.99
CA PHE A 253 -6.28 8.78 16.01
C PHE A 253 -6.54 9.59 14.76
N ASP A 254 -7.20 10.72 14.89
CA ASP A 254 -7.43 11.67 13.79
C ASP A 254 -6.12 12.38 13.47
N VAL A 255 -5.65 12.19 12.23
CA VAL A 255 -4.33 12.69 11.81
C VAL A 255 -4.37 14.19 11.51
N GLY A 256 -5.56 14.75 11.26
CA GLY A 256 -5.77 16.16 10.99
C GLY A 256 -5.79 16.98 12.28
N SER A 257 -6.72 16.66 13.19
CA SER A 257 -6.85 17.34 14.50
C SER A 257 -5.84 16.86 15.54
N GLU A 258 -5.18 15.71 15.30
CA GLU A 258 -4.25 15.02 16.21
C GLU A 258 -4.90 14.62 17.55
N GLU A 259 -6.18 14.29 17.46
CA GLU A 259 -6.98 13.84 18.59
C GLU A 259 -7.09 12.32 18.63
N LEU A 260 -6.98 11.78 19.84
CA LEU A 260 -7.19 10.36 20.11
C LEU A 260 -8.57 10.13 20.67
N ILE A 261 -9.36 9.31 19.97
CA ILE A 261 -10.74 9.00 20.33
C ILE A 261 -10.87 7.51 20.63
N ARG A 262 -11.46 7.19 21.77
CA ARG A 262 -11.83 5.82 22.13
C ARG A 262 -13.30 5.60 21.81
N ILE A 263 -13.58 4.63 20.96
CA ILE A 263 -14.93 4.24 20.59
C ILE A 263 -15.20 2.91 21.25
N SER A 264 -16.18 2.85 22.14
CA SER A 264 -16.58 1.59 22.78
C SER A 264 -17.10 0.60 21.74
N ASN A 265 -16.70 -0.66 21.83
CA ASN A 265 -17.23 -1.68 20.95
C ASN A 265 -18.72 -1.88 21.19
N PRO A 266 -19.53 -1.92 20.13
CA PRO A 266 -20.97 -2.03 20.26
C PRO A 266 -21.38 -3.38 20.89
N ILE A 267 -22.49 -3.38 21.62
CA ILE A 267 -23.10 -4.59 22.19
C ILE A 267 -23.58 -5.53 21.07
N ALA A 268 -24.12 -4.96 19.99
CA ALA A 268 -24.58 -5.70 18.82
C ALA A 268 -24.23 -4.91 17.52
N PRO A 269 -23.49 -5.53 16.57
CA PRO A 269 -22.95 -6.89 16.64
C PRO A 269 -21.80 -6.97 17.63
N LYS A 270 -21.83 -7.94 18.53
CA LYS A 270 -20.76 -8.15 19.53
C LYS A 270 -19.42 -8.35 18.81
N ILE A 271 -18.46 -7.47 19.04
CA ILE A 271 -17.09 -7.65 18.56
C ILE A 271 -16.44 -8.75 19.43
N LEU A 272 -15.95 -9.79 18.77
CA LEU A 272 -15.22 -10.85 19.44
C LEU A 272 -13.84 -10.35 19.90
N PRO A 273 -13.25 -10.97 20.92
CA PRO A 273 -11.89 -10.65 21.35
C PRO A 273 -10.91 -10.56 20.19
N VAL A 274 -9.92 -9.69 20.31
CA VAL A 274 -8.93 -9.40 19.24
C VAL A 274 -8.19 -10.65 18.75
N ASP A 275 -7.99 -11.65 19.62
CA ASP A 275 -7.41 -12.94 19.25
C ASP A 275 -8.23 -13.72 18.20
N LYS A 276 -9.51 -13.40 18.03
CA LYS A 276 -10.40 -13.98 17.01
C LYS A 276 -10.44 -13.19 15.70
N ALA A 277 -9.83 -12.01 15.65
CA ALA A 277 -9.69 -11.29 14.40
C ALA A 277 -8.68 -12.01 13.49
N LYS A 278 -9.03 -12.18 12.23
CA LYS A 278 -8.20 -12.81 11.20
C LYS A 278 -7.66 -11.81 10.19
N TYR A 279 -8.29 -10.66 10.09
CA TYR A 279 -7.87 -9.55 9.26
C TYR A 279 -8.49 -8.26 9.79
N PHE A 280 -7.70 -7.20 9.79
CA PHE A 280 -8.15 -5.84 10.02
C PHE A 280 -7.44 -4.95 9.01
N GLY A 281 -8.19 -4.29 8.15
CA GLY A 281 -7.62 -3.50 7.06
C GLY A 281 -8.65 -2.73 6.25
N GLU A 282 -8.17 -1.91 5.34
CA GLU A 282 -9.00 -1.18 4.39
C GLU A 282 -9.28 -2.05 3.15
N CYS A 283 -10.47 -1.97 2.62
CA CYS A 283 -10.84 -2.57 1.34
C CYS A 283 -11.95 -1.76 0.67
N ASP A 284 -11.71 -1.30 -0.55
CA ASP A 284 -12.67 -0.54 -1.39
C ASP A 284 -13.27 0.67 -0.66
N GLY A 285 -12.44 1.41 0.08
CA GLY A 285 -12.85 2.60 0.84
C GLY A 285 -13.55 2.32 2.17
N HIS A 286 -13.56 1.07 2.63
CA HIS A 286 -14.19 0.67 3.89
C HIS A 286 -13.19 0.02 4.85
N LEU A 287 -13.34 0.30 6.13
CA LEU A 287 -12.61 -0.43 7.17
C LEU A 287 -13.29 -1.77 7.42
N ILE A 288 -12.52 -2.85 7.25
CA ILE A 288 -12.99 -4.23 7.30
C ILE A 288 -12.35 -4.97 8.47
N LEU A 289 -13.19 -5.67 9.21
CA LEU A 289 -12.76 -6.61 10.27
C LEU A 289 -13.30 -8.00 9.96
N ILE A 290 -12.41 -8.97 9.82
CA ILE A 290 -12.79 -10.39 9.63
C ILE A 290 -12.51 -11.12 10.92
N GLN A 291 -13.56 -11.75 11.48
CA GLN A 291 -13.48 -12.49 12.73
C GLN A 291 -13.94 -13.94 12.57
N MET A 292 -13.20 -14.86 13.19
CA MET A 292 -13.57 -16.27 13.23
C MET A 292 -14.69 -16.50 14.24
N ARG A 293 -15.67 -17.34 13.91
CA ARG A 293 -16.74 -17.73 14.85
C ARG A 293 -16.22 -18.77 15.85
N LEU A 294 -16.55 -18.59 17.12
CA LEU A 294 -16.05 -19.42 18.24
C LEU A 294 -16.33 -20.93 18.12
N ARG A 295 -17.34 -21.33 17.37
CA ARG A 295 -17.77 -22.75 17.26
C ARG A 295 -17.60 -23.37 15.89
N SER A 296 -17.13 -22.60 14.92
CA SER A 296 -16.98 -23.09 13.55
C SER A 296 -15.71 -22.48 12.97
N ALA A 297 -14.77 -23.29 12.95
CA ALA A 297 -13.44 -22.92 12.58
C ALA A 297 -13.27 -22.55 11.10
N MET A 298 -14.21 -22.90 10.23
CA MET A 298 -14.31 -22.51 8.83
C MET A 298 -15.35 -21.41 8.59
N GLY A 299 -15.95 -20.88 9.66
CA GLY A 299 -16.95 -19.83 9.59
C GLY A 299 -16.39 -18.49 10.04
N PHE A 300 -16.55 -17.49 9.17
CA PHE A 300 -16.15 -16.12 9.41
C PHE A 300 -17.36 -15.19 9.37
N ARG A 301 -17.25 -14.09 10.06
CA ARG A 301 -18.07 -12.91 9.79
C ARG A 301 -17.16 -11.78 9.34
N ILE A 302 -17.62 -11.06 8.36
CA ILE A 302 -16.98 -9.86 7.84
C ILE A 302 -17.81 -8.69 8.32
N LEU A 303 -17.17 -7.82 9.09
CA LEU A 303 -17.75 -6.58 9.56
C LEU A 303 -17.15 -5.43 8.76
N GLN A 304 -17.98 -4.44 8.52
CA GLN A 304 -17.63 -3.19 7.86
C GLN A 304 -17.97 -2.05 8.81
N MET A 305 -17.10 -1.05 8.88
CA MET A 305 -17.37 0.18 9.64
C MET A 305 -18.10 1.18 8.77
N GLU A 306 -19.15 1.77 9.30
CA GLU A 306 -19.82 2.92 8.71
C GLU A 306 -19.01 4.19 8.96
N ARG A 307 -18.95 5.06 7.95
CA ARG A 307 -18.10 6.26 7.98
C ARG A 307 -18.57 7.31 8.98
N ASP A 308 -19.87 7.53 9.03
CA ASP A 308 -20.45 8.64 9.77
C ASP A 308 -20.72 8.29 11.23
N SER A 309 -21.21 7.10 11.47
CA SER A 309 -21.55 6.60 12.81
C SER A 309 -20.41 5.94 13.55
N PHE A 310 -19.34 5.55 12.84
CA PHE A 310 -18.26 4.68 13.34
C PHE A 310 -18.78 3.38 13.97
N CYS A 311 -19.92 2.91 13.49
CA CYS A 311 -20.52 1.66 13.95
C CYS A 311 -20.13 0.48 13.07
N TRP A 312 -19.88 -0.67 13.70
CA TRP A 312 -19.63 -1.91 12.99
C TRP A 312 -20.94 -2.56 12.56
N ILE A 313 -21.07 -2.89 11.28
CA ILE A 313 -22.17 -3.67 10.73
C ILE A 313 -21.67 -5.00 10.19
N VAL A 314 -22.48 -6.06 10.26
CA VAL A 314 -22.16 -7.35 9.65
C VAL A 314 -22.47 -7.28 8.16
N LYS A 315 -21.43 -7.18 7.33
CA LYS A 315 -21.57 -7.15 5.87
C LYS A 315 -21.98 -8.53 5.32
N CYS A 316 -21.31 -9.58 5.76
CA CYS A 316 -21.65 -10.95 5.37
C CYS A 316 -21.07 -11.99 6.32
N ARG A 317 -21.56 -13.23 6.18
CA ARG A 317 -21.04 -14.43 6.84
C ARG A 317 -20.50 -15.38 5.79
N VAL A 318 -19.30 -15.88 6.01
CA VAL A 318 -18.56 -16.72 5.08
C VAL A 318 -18.37 -18.11 5.67
N ASN A 319 -18.58 -19.12 4.84
CA ASN A 319 -18.23 -20.50 5.16
C ASN A 319 -17.19 -20.99 4.15
N LEU A 320 -16.00 -21.33 4.63
CA LEU A 320 -14.89 -21.80 3.79
C LEU A 320 -14.82 -23.34 3.70
N ARG A 321 -15.76 -24.09 4.28
CA ARG A 321 -15.79 -25.56 4.17
C ARG A 321 -15.70 -26.07 2.74
N PRO A 322 -16.34 -25.44 1.73
CA PRO A 322 -16.19 -25.88 0.33
C PRO A 322 -14.73 -25.86 -0.17
N LEU A 323 -13.85 -25.07 0.43
CA LEU A 323 -12.44 -25.05 0.04
C LEU A 323 -11.69 -26.32 0.48
N ILE A 324 -12.19 -27.05 1.46
CA ILE A 324 -11.55 -28.29 1.93
C ILE A 324 -11.57 -29.38 0.85
N SER A 325 -12.59 -29.43 0.01
CA SER A 325 -12.65 -30.40 -1.09
C SER A 325 -11.61 -30.12 -2.17
N VAL A 326 -11.22 -28.85 -2.35
CA VAL A 326 -10.21 -28.43 -3.34
C VAL A 326 -8.80 -28.41 -2.75
N PHE A 327 -8.71 -28.10 -1.46
CA PHE A 327 -7.46 -28.00 -0.69
C PHE A 327 -7.59 -28.78 0.61
N PRO A 328 -7.44 -30.11 0.58
CA PRO A 328 -7.56 -30.95 1.78
C PRO A 328 -6.58 -30.56 2.90
N GLU A 329 -5.44 -29.97 2.52
CA GLU A 329 -4.43 -29.46 3.45
C GLU A 329 -4.93 -28.35 4.38
N ILE A 330 -6.03 -27.68 4.04
CA ILE A 330 -6.69 -26.68 4.89
C ILE A 330 -7.35 -27.36 6.10
N ASN A 331 -7.81 -28.60 5.93
CA ASN A 331 -8.46 -29.36 7.00
C ASN A 331 -7.39 -29.93 7.93
N ASN A 332 -7.43 -29.57 9.20
CA ASN A 332 -6.58 -30.17 10.20
C ASN A 332 -7.41 -30.84 11.28
N THR A 333 -7.04 -32.07 11.64
CA THR A 333 -7.64 -32.85 12.73
C THR A 333 -7.28 -32.31 14.12
N SER A 334 -6.23 -31.51 14.24
CA SER A 334 -5.84 -30.78 15.45
C SER A 334 -6.37 -29.36 15.36
N LYS A 335 -7.33 -28.99 16.12
CA LYS A 335 -7.99 -27.66 16.39
C LYS A 335 -7.49 -26.38 15.67
N ASP A 336 -6.45 -26.45 14.82
CA ASP A 336 -5.78 -25.34 14.16
C ASP A 336 -5.92 -25.43 12.63
N TYR A 337 -6.39 -24.32 12.01
CA TYR A 337 -6.55 -24.22 10.55
C TYR A 337 -5.24 -23.84 9.89
N LYS A 338 -4.95 -24.50 8.79
CA LYS A 338 -3.75 -24.27 7.99
C LYS A 338 -3.97 -23.23 6.90
N PHE A 339 -4.55 -22.08 7.24
CA PHE A 339 -4.63 -20.96 6.31
C PHE A 339 -4.65 -19.61 7.04
N HIS A 340 -4.23 -18.56 6.34
CA HIS A 340 -4.28 -17.18 6.80
C HIS A 340 -5.10 -16.32 5.83
N VAL A 341 -5.88 -15.38 6.36
CA VAL A 341 -6.47 -14.31 5.57
C VAL A 341 -5.40 -13.22 5.41
N LEU A 342 -4.87 -13.07 4.21
CA LEU A 342 -3.86 -12.05 3.91
C LEU A 342 -4.50 -10.68 3.71
N CYS A 343 -5.60 -10.62 2.96
CA CYS A 343 -6.39 -9.41 2.84
C CYS A 343 -7.82 -9.69 2.34
N ALA A 344 -8.69 -8.71 2.55
CA ALA A 344 -9.91 -8.55 1.77
C ALA A 344 -9.55 -7.75 0.50
N ALA A 345 -10.05 -8.16 -0.64
CA ALA A 345 -9.80 -7.53 -1.93
C ALA A 345 -11.09 -7.37 -2.72
N LYS A 346 -11.15 -6.32 -3.54
CA LYS A 346 -12.27 -6.12 -4.47
C LYS A 346 -12.26 -7.18 -5.56
N GLY A 347 -13.43 -7.70 -5.92
CA GLY A 347 -13.61 -8.57 -7.07
C GLY A 347 -13.60 -7.80 -8.40
N GLY A 348 -13.73 -8.55 -9.50
CA GLY A 348 -13.75 -7.97 -10.86
C GLY A 348 -14.92 -7.03 -11.12
N ASN A 349 -16.06 -7.24 -10.46
CA ASN A 349 -17.25 -6.40 -10.61
C ASN A 349 -17.44 -5.46 -9.41
N LYS A 350 -18.18 -4.36 -9.62
CA LYS A 350 -18.60 -3.46 -8.54
C LYS A 350 -19.36 -4.26 -7.45
N ASN A 351 -19.01 -4.05 -6.19
CA ASN A 351 -19.59 -4.70 -5.01
C ASN A 351 -19.25 -6.19 -4.78
N GLU A 352 -18.27 -6.75 -5.49
CA GLU A 352 -17.77 -8.08 -5.19
C GLU A 352 -16.60 -8.01 -4.21
N LEU A 353 -16.73 -8.75 -3.12
CA LEU A 353 -15.66 -8.92 -2.13
C LEU A 353 -15.04 -10.30 -2.28
N GLY A 354 -13.73 -10.34 -2.28
CA GLY A 354 -12.95 -11.56 -2.24
C GLY A 354 -12.00 -11.61 -1.06
N LEU A 355 -11.46 -12.77 -0.80
CA LEU A 355 -10.42 -12.99 0.20
C LEU A 355 -9.17 -13.51 -0.48
N VAL A 356 -8.03 -12.94 -0.11
CA VAL A 356 -6.72 -13.54 -0.44
C VAL A 356 -6.30 -14.36 0.75
N LEU A 357 -6.11 -15.65 0.51
CA LEU A 357 -5.80 -16.63 1.54
C LEU A 357 -4.45 -17.27 1.23
N ALA A 358 -3.60 -17.40 2.25
CA ALA A 358 -2.40 -18.23 2.18
C ALA A 358 -2.70 -19.60 2.79
N THR A 359 -2.36 -20.66 2.06
CA THR A 359 -2.41 -22.05 2.49
C THR A 359 -1.02 -22.68 2.41
N ALA A 360 -0.87 -23.94 2.80
CA ALA A 360 0.40 -24.65 2.62
C ALA A 360 0.76 -24.74 1.12
N GLY A 361 1.78 -24.03 0.70
CA GLY A 361 2.30 -24.02 -0.66
C GLY A 361 1.61 -23.09 -1.63
N LYS A 362 0.52 -22.41 -1.28
CA LYS A 362 -0.26 -21.61 -2.23
C LYS A 362 -0.80 -20.32 -1.63
N VAL A 363 -0.93 -19.30 -2.51
CA VAL A 363 -1.77 -18.13 -2.25
C VAL A 363 -2.93 -18.15 -3.24
N ILE A 364 -4.14 -18.05 -2.73
CA ILE A 364 -5.37 -18.17 -3.50
C ILE A 364 -6.25 -16.92 -3.32
N TYR A 365 -6.94 -16.53 -4.37
CA TYR A 365 -8.03 -15.57 -4.31
C TYR A 365 -9.37 -16.31 -4.35
N TYR A 366 -10.23 -16.02 -3.41
CA TYR A 366 -11.57 -16.61 -3.31
C TYR A 366 -12.64 -15.53 -3.39
N ASN A 367 -13.45 -15.53 -4.46
CA ASN A 367 -14.57 -14.63 -4.63
C ASN A 367 -15.75 -15.09 -3.76
N LEU A 368 -16.21 -14.23 -2.86
CA LEU A 368 -17.25 -14.57 -1.90
C LEU A 368 -18.66 -14.68 -2.53
N LYS A 369 -18.91 -13.98 -3.63
CA LYS A 369 -20.22 -13.95 -4.31
C LYS A 369 -20.40 -15.17 -5.22
N CYS A 370 -19.53 -15.30 -6.21
CA CYS A 370 -19.63 -16.39 -7.22
C CYS A 370 -18.95 -17.69 -6.77
N LYS A 371 -18.29 -17.71 -5.60
CA LYS A 371 -17.58 -18.88 -5.05
C LYS A 371 -16.46 -19.41 -5.95
N THR A 372 -15.97 -18.59 -6.85
CA THR A 372 -14.86 -18.93 -7.74
C THR A 372 -13.53 -18.76 -7.02
N LEU A 373 -12.56 -19.54 -7.49
CA LEU A 373 -11.23 -19.61 -6.91
C LEU A 373 -10.20 -19.42 -8.01
N LYS A 374 -9.15 -18.65 -7.69
CA LYS A 374 -7.97 -18.46 -8.54
C LYS A 374 -6.72 -18.68 -7.70
N VAL A 375 -5.82 -19.56 -8.15
CA VAL A 375 -4.47 -19.67 -7.59
C VAL A 375 -3.67 -18.47 -8.09
N LEU A 376 -3.14 -17.67 -7.16
CA LEU A 376 -2.32 -16.51 -7.46
C LEU A 376 -0.84 -16.85 -7.46
N ARG A 377 -0.45 -17.80 -6.59
CA ARG A 377 0.91 -18.28 -6.44
C ARG A 377 0.91 -19.71 -5.91
N ASP A 378 1.75 -20.59 -6.45
CA ASP A 378 1.83 -22.01 -6.10
C ASP A 378 3.18 -22.47 -5.55
N ASP A 379 4.15 -21.56 -5.47
CA ASP A 379 5.49 -21.76 -4.90
C ASP A 379 5.63 -21.23 -3.46
N PHE A 380 4.51 -21.09 -2.75
CA PHE A 380 4.53 -20.64 -1.37
C PHE A 380 5.23 -21.68 -0.48
N PRO A 381 6.07 -21.29 0.48
CA PRO A 381 6.80 -22.25 1.30
C PRO A 381 5.88 -23.29 1.93
N LYS A 382 6.13 -24.57 1.66
CA LYS A 382 5.46 -25.71 2.30
C LYS A 382 5.88 -25.89 3.76
N GLY A 383 6.72 -24.98 4.29
CA GLY A 383 7.25 -25.04 5.63
C GLY A 383 6.15 -25.25 6.66
N ASN A 384 6.45 -26.05 7.65
CA ASN A 384 5.53 -26.36 8.74
C ASN A 384 4.87 -25.07 9.25
N PHE A 385 3.59 -24.86 8.94
CA PHE A 385 2.77 -23.88 9.65
C PHE A 385 2.74 -24.17 11.17
N ARG A 386 3.37 -25.28 11.63
CA ARG A 386 3.64 -25.60 13.06
C ARG A 386 4.51 -24.56 13.76
N GLY A 387 5.35 -23.81 13.06
CA GLY A 387 6.15 -22.72 13.63
C GLY A 387 5.36 -21.41 13.77
N LEU A 388 4.25 -21.25 13.07
CA LEU A 388 3.26 -20.22 13.32
C LEU A 388 2.37 -20.71 14.45
N TYR A 389 2.88 -20.66 15.68
CA TYR A 389 2.08 -20.93 16.87
C TYR A 389 0.84 -20.05 16.85
N PHE A 390 -0.31 -20.64 16.57
CA PHE A 390 -1.63 -20.02 16.61
C PHE A 390 -1.99 -19.48 18.01
N ASN A 391 -1.21 -19.82 18.99
CA ASN A 391 -1.27 -19.26 20.33
C ASN A 391 -0.33 -18.06 20.37
N GLN A 392 -0.92 -16.87 20.30
CA GLN A 392 -0.31 -15.59 20.63
C GLN A 392 0.58 -14.95 19.53
N TYR A 393 0.01 -14.00 18.75
CA TYR A 393 0.68 -12.81 18.24
C TYR A 393 1.49 -12.86 16.92
N HIS A 394 1.48 -13.93 16.13
CA HIS A 394 2.21 -13.91 14.84
C HIS A 394 1.27 -13.90 13.64
N TYR A 395 0.72 -12.72 13.35
CA TYR A 395 0.06 -12.48 12.08
C TYR A 395 1.11 -12.17 11.03
N THR A 396 1.01 -12.82 9.88
CA THR A 396 1.70 -12.40 8.67
C THR A 396 1.22 -10.99 8.35
N ARG A 397 2.03 -9.97 8.67
CA ARG A 397 1.69 -8.61 8.26
C ARG A 397 1.71 -8.55 6.75
N THR A 398 0.63 -8.09 6.18
CA THR A 398 0.49 -7.87 4.76
C THR A 398 0.40 -6.39 4.47
N TYR A 399 1.07 -5.99 3.39
CA TYR A 399 1.11 -4.60 2.94
C TYR A 399 0.58 -4.55 1.53
N GLN A 400 -0.43 -3.72 1.32
CA GLN A 400 -1.05 -3.56 0.01
C GLN A 400 -0.13 -2.74 -0.90
N PHE A 401 0.02 -3.21 -2.14
CA PHE A 401 0.64 -2.45 -3.21
C PHE A 401 -0.43 -1.90 -4.13
N ILE A 402 -0.45 -0.60 -4.26
CA ILE A 402 -1.31 0.15 -5.16
C ILE A 402 -0.41 0.98 -6.07
N GLU A 403 -0.60 0.89 -7.38
CA GLU A 403 0.14 1.73 -8.32
C GLU A 403 -0.27 3.19 -8.18
N SER A 404 0.71 4.08 -8.10
CA SER A 404 0.49 5.51 -7.84
C SER A 404 1.57 6.38 -8.49
N LEU A 405 1.19 7.59 -8.90
CA LEU A 405 2.11 8.67 -9.28
C LEU A 405 2.35 9.66 -8.14
N SER A 406 1.86 9.34 -6.94
CA SER A 406 2.01 10.25 -5.79
C SER A 406 3.48 10.52 -5.49
N PRO A 407 3.86 11.79 -5.26
CA PRO A 407 5.22 12.14 -4.89
C PRO A 407 5.56 11.64 -3.47
N VAL A 408 6.86 11.58 -3.16
CA VAL A 408 7.40 11.24 -1.84
C VAL A 408 8.23 12.37 -1.25
#